data_188069b97c20a7d8f9fc9429e218236b
#
_entry.id   188069b97c20a7d8f9fc9429e218236b
#
_cell.length_a   1.000
_cell.length_b   1.000
_cell.length_c   1.000
_cell.angle_alpha   90.00
_cell.angle_beta   90.00
_cell.angle_gamma   90.00
#
_symmetry.space_group_name_H-M   'P 1'
#
loop_
_entity.id
_entity.type
_entity.pdbx_description
1 polymer ?
#
loop_
_entity_poly.entity_id
_entity_poly.type
_entity_poly.pdbx_seq_one_letter_code
_entity_poly.pdbx_strand_id
1 'polypeptide(L)'
;VGVYGETPEEYLCRMETLGELMAVLDTCTEAQRRRFLLYALDGLTLAEIGTVCGCSKVSVYESIDAVRKKFLKFFANSPNE
;
A
#
# COMPACT_ATOMS: atom_id res chain seq x y z
N VAL A 1 -14.01 -9.26 -11.04
CA VAL A 1 -14.11 -8.39 -11.27
C VAL A 1 -13.18 -7.25 -10.81
N GLY A 2 -13.38 -6.48 -9.84
CA GLY A 2 -12.56 -5.35 -9.54
C GLY A 2 -11.21 -5.65 -8.95
N VAL A 3 -11.02 -6.85 -8.51
CA VAL A 3 -9.81 -7.17 -7.76
C VAL A 3 -8.54 -6.95 -8.58
N TYR A 4 -8.57 -7.32 -9.83
CA TYR A 4 -7.35 -7.30 -10.63
C TYR A 4 -6.91 -5.91 -11.01
N GLY A 5 -7.83 -4.98 -11.10
CA GLY A 5 -7.46 -3.65 -11.51
C GLY A 5 -7.36 -2.66 -10.38
N GLU A 6 -7.57 -3.11 -9.16
CA GLU A 6 -7.63 -2.17 -8.05
C GLU A 6 -6.24 -1.68 -7.65
N THR A 7 -6.18 -0.40 -7.32
CA THR A 7 -4.98 0.21 -6.80
C THR A 7 -4.96 0.09 -5.28
N PRO A 8 -3.82 0.38 -4.64
CA PRO A 8 -3.78 0.38 -3.18
C PRO A 8 -4.80 1.33 -2.55
N GLU A 9 -5.06 2.45 -3.19
CA GLU A 9 -6.06 3.39 -2.67
C GLU A 9 -7.44 2.78 -2.66
N GLU A 10 -7.76 2.00 -3.69
CA GLU A 10 -9.06 1.37 -3.76
C GLU A 10 -9.22 0.30 -2.70
N TYR A 11 -8.13 -0.41 -2.39
CA TYR A 11 -8.17 -1.35 -1.28
C TYR A 11 -8.45 -0.66 0.03
N LEU A 12 -7.84 0.51 0.25
CA LEU A 12 -8.10 1.26 1.46
C LEU A 12 -9.56 1.65 1.58
N CYS A 13 -10.17 2.06 0.47
CA CYS A 13 -11.57 2.46 0.49
C CYS A 13 -12.48 1.29 0.80
N ARG A 14 -12.07 0.07 0.48
CA ARG A 14 -12.89 -1.11 0.69
C ARG A 14 -12.71 -1.74 2.06
N MET A 15 -11.69 -1.36 2.78
CA MET A 15 -11.46 -1.91 4.10
C MET A 15 -12.51 -1.42 5.06
N GLU A 16 -13.06 -2.34 5.81
CA GLU A 16 -14.14 -1.99 6.74
C GLU A 16 -13.62 -1.50 8.07
N THR A 17 -12.43 -1.89 8.44
CA THR A 17 -11.89 -1.48 9.72
C THR A 17 -10.47 -1.03 9.58
N LEU A 18 -10.11 -0.09 10.44
CA LEU A 18 -8.75 0.38 10.53
C LEU A 18 -7.82 -0.76 10.96
N GLY A 19 -8.36 -1.70 11.72
CA GLY A 19 -7.56 -2.84 12.16
C GLY A 19 -7.02 -3.67 11.02
N GLU A 20 -7.83 -3.87 9.97
CA GLU A 20 -7.36 -4.64 8.82
C GLU A 20 -6.19 -3.94 8.14
N LEU A 21 -6.30 -2.63 7.97
CA LEU A 21 -5.23 -1.86 7.38
C LEU A 21 -3.97 -1.97 8.22
N MET A 22 -4.10 -1.79 9.53
CA MET A 22 -2.94 -1.84 10.40
C MET A 22 -2.31 -3.23 10.41
N ALA A 23 -3.13 -4.28 10.35
CA ALA A 23 -2.60 -5.63 10.34
C ALA A 23 -1.70 -5.87 9.14
N VAL A 24 -2.11 -5.38 7.97
CA VAL A 24 -1.28 -5.54 6.77
C VAL A 24 -0.04 -4.67 6.87
N LEU A 25 -0.20 -3.43 7.28
CA LEU A 25 0.94 -2.51 7.37
C LEU A 25 1.97 -2.97 8.39
N ASP A 26 1.55 -3.67 9.43
CA ASP A 26 2.49 -4.17 10.42
C ASP A 26 3.44 -5.22 9.86
N THR A 27 3.09 -5.84 8.73
CA THR A 27 3.97 -6.80 8.08
C THR A 27 4.98 -6.14 7.17
N CYS A 28 4.88 -4.83 6.99
CA CYS A 28 5.77 -4.08 6.10
C CYS A 28 6.88 -3.43 6.90
N THR A 29 7.98 -3.12 6.20
CA THR A 29 9.02 -2.32 6.83
C THR A 29 8.51 -0.91 7.03
N GLU A 30 9.19 -0.16 7.90
CA GLU A 30 8.79 1.21 8.14
C GLU A 30 8.88 2.05 6.87
N ALA A 31 9.92 1.83 6.07
CA ALA A 31 10.07 2.57 4.82
C ALA A 31 8.92 2.26 3.86
N GLN A 32 8.56 0.99 3.73
CA GLN A 32 7.47 0.59 2.85
C GLN A 32 6.16 1.22 3.29
N ARG A 33 5.89 1.15 4.59
CA ARG A 33 4.66 1.68 5.15
C ARG A 33 4.56 3.18 4.94
N ARG A 34 5.64 3.90 5.21
CA ARG A 34 5.64 5.34 5.07
C ARG A 34 5.40 5.77 3.62
N ARG A 35 6.10 5.14 2.69
CA ARG A 35 5.96 5.50 1.28
C ARG A 35 4.58 5.19 0.76
N PHE A 36 4.03 4.04 1.18
CA PHE A 36 2.69 3.69 0.78
C PHE A 36 1.66 4.68 1.32
N LEU A 37 1.79 5.10 2.57
CA LEU A 37 0.83 6.02 3.15
C LEU A 37 0.91 7.39 2.51
N LEU A 38 2.12 7.86 2.17
CA LEU A 38 2.24 9.12 1.46
C LEU A 38 1.54 9.05 0.10
N TYR A 39 1.64 7.91 -0.54
CA TYR A 39 1.01 7.73 -1.84
C TYR A 39 -0.51 7.61 -1.72
N ALA A 40 -0.97 6.78 -0.81
CA ALA A 40 -2.39 6.45 -0.74
C ALA A 40 -3.22 7.50 -0.01
N LEU A 41 -2.71 8.05 1.06
CA LEU A 41 -3.48 9.00 1.87
C LEU A 41 -3.20 10.45 1.52
N ASP A 42 -1.93 10.78 1.27
CA ASP A 42 -1.57 12.15 0.98
C ASP A 42 -1.63 12.46 -0.51
N GLY A 43 -1.76 11.46 -1.35
CA GLY A 43 -1.91 11.67 -2.78
C GLY A 43 -0.66 12.15 -3.49
N LEU A 44 0.51 11.93 -2.91
CA LEU A 44 1.75 12.38 -3.53
C LEU A 44 2.13 11.47 -4.70
N THR A 45 2.78 12.07 -5.69
CA THR A 45 3.32 11.28 -6.79
C THR A 45 4.57 10.54 -6.34
N LEU A 46 4.97 9.56 -7.15
CA LEU A 46 6.19 8.82 -6.84
C LEU A 46 7.40 9.73 -6.75
N ALA A 47 7.48 10.70 -7.65
CA ALA A 47 8.59 11.65 -7.64
C ALA A 47 8.59 12.49 -6.37
N GLU A 48 7.42 12.93 -5.94
CA GLU A 48 7.30 13.71 -4.72
C GLU A 48 7.69 12.91 -3.49
N ILE A 49 7.25 11.67 -3.45
CA ILE A 49 7.61 10.80 -2.34
C ILE A 49 9.11 10.55 -2.31
N GLY A 50 9.70 10.36 -3.48
CA GLY A 50 11.15 10.19 -3.57
C GLY A 50 11.89 11.39 -2.99
N THR A 51 11.40 12.59 -3.28
CA THR A 51 12.00 13.79 -2.74
C THR A 51 11.86 13.84 -1.22
N VAL A 52 10.67 13.54 -0.71
CA VAL A 52 10.42 13.57 0.73
C VAL A 52 11.26 12.53 1.45
N CYS A 53 11.36 11.34 0.89
CA CYS A 53 12.05 10.23 1.54
C CYS A 53 13.53 10.14 1.20
N GLY A 54 14.01 10.98 0.28
CA GLY A 54 15.40 10.97 -0.08
C GLY A 54 15.81 9.75 -0.89
N CYS A 55 14.94 9.27 -1.75
CA CYS A 55 15.24 8.09 -2.56
C CYS A 55 14.70 8.28 -3.97
N SER A 56 15.03 7.32 -4.84
CA SER A 56 14.63 7.40 -6.23
C SER A 56 13.16 7.05 -6.40
N LYS A 57 12.61 7.48 -7.53
CA LYS A 57 11.24 7.16 -7.90
C LYS A 57 11.04 5.64 -8.01
N VAL A 58 12.05 4.94 -8.52
CA VAL A 58 11.99 3.49 -8.66
C VAL A 58 11.91 2.84 -7.28
N SER A 59 12.72 3.33 -6.32
CA SER A 59 12.66 2.78 -4.97
C SER A 59 11.29 2.97 -4.34
N VAL A 60 10.69 4.13 -4.58
CA VAL A 60 9.34 4.38 -4.09
C VAL A 60 8.36 3.40 -4.71
N TYR A 61 8.45 3.22 -6.02
CA TYR A 61 7.56 2.28 -6.70
C TYR A 61 7.70 0.88 -6.14
N GLU A 62 8.93 0.44 -5.92
CA GLU A 62 9.16 -0.91 -5.40
C GLU A 62 8.59 -1.07 -4.00
N SER A 63 8.72 -0.03 -3.17
CA SER A 63 8.15 -0.08 -1.83
C SER A 63 6.63 -0.19 -1.87
N ILE A 64 6.01 0.62 -2.70
CA ILE A 64 4.56 0.62 -2.82
C ILE A 64 4.07 -0.70 -3.41
N ASP A 65 4.79 -1.22 -4.40
CA ASP A 65 4.43 -2.50 -5.02
C ASP A 65 4.53 -3.63 -4.00
N ALA A 66 5.52 -3.60 -3.13
CA ALA A 66 5.66 -4.61 -2.08
C ALA A 66 4.46 -4.58 -1.13
N VAL A 67 4.03 -3.38 -0.75
CA VAL A 67 2.87 -3.25 0.12
C VAL A 67 1.61 -3.74 -0.59
N ARG A 68 1.46 -3.38 -1.86
CA ARG A 68 0.30 -3.80 -2.62
C ARG A 68 0.22 -5.33 -2.71
N LYS A 69 1.35 -5.99 -2.90
CA LYS A 69 1.37 -7.44 -2.95
C LYS A 69 0.97 -8.05 -1.63
N LYS A 70 1.32 -7.42 -0.53
CA LYS A 70 0.90 -7.90 0.78
C LYS A 70 -0.59 -7.75 0.98
N PHE A 71 -1.18 -6.67 0.50
CA PHE A 71 -2.63 -6.53 0.53
C PHE A 71 -3.31 -7.62 -0.27
N LEU A 72 -2.80 -7.88 -1.47
CA LEU A 72 -3.39 -8.92 -2.31
C LEU A 72 -3.32 -10.28 -1.61
N LYS A 73 -2.19 -10.58 -1.01
CA LYS A 73 -2.03 -11.84 -0.30
C LYS A 73 -2.95 -11.93 0.90
N PHE A 74 -3.09 -10.84 1.63
CA PHE A 74 -3.97 -10.80 2.79
C PHE A 74 -5.41 -11.11 2.40
N PHE A 75 -5.90 -10.47 1.36
CA PHE A 75 -7.27 -10.68 0.94
C PHE A 75 -7.46 -12.04 0.27
N ALA A 76 -6.44 -12.52 -0.43
CA ALA A 76 -6.53 -13.83 -1.06
C ALA A 76 -6.64 -14.95 -0.03
N ASN A 77 -6.09 -14.73 1.16
CA ASN A 77 -6.10 -15.73 2.23
C ASN A 77 -7.25 -15.52 3.19
N SER A 78 -8.15 -14.61 2.89
CA SER A 78 -9.25 -14.32 3.79
C SER A 78 -10.19 -15.51 3.87
N PRO A 79 -10.53 -15.95 5.07
CA PRO A 79 -11.36 -17.16 5.19
C PRO A 79 -12.81 -16.96 4.81
N ASN A 80 -13.27 -15.76 4.68
CA ASN A 80 -14.68 -15.55 4.35
C ASN A 80 -14.93 -15.46 2.85
N GLU A 81 -13.94 -15.82 2.07
CA GLU A 81 -14.08 -15.81 0.61
C GLU A 81 -14.88 -16.96 0.05
#